data_310765e04d7658e271d51c69e7f5e7cc
#
_entry.id   310765e04d7658e271d51c69e7f5e7cc
#
_cell.length_a   1.000
_cell.length_b   1.000
_cell.length_c   1.000
_cell.angle_alpha   90.00
_cell.angle_beta   90.00
_cell.angle_gamma   90.00
#
_symmetry.space_group_name_H-M   'P 1'
#
loop_
_entity.id
_entity.type
_entity.pdbx_description
1 polymer ?
#
loop_
_entity_poly.entity_id
_entity_poly.type
_entity_poly.pdbx_seq_one_letter_code
_entity_poly.pdbx_strand_id
1 'polypeptide(L)'
;MLLCCNSMLAQKIESVFVTEDNAALRLTPSENGELITRAPRYTPFRIKEKLDGWYLVEEFYTNCRYYVSKSQVASLDVRGDSIQIPEGTYTKNLVEGVGRRRAKIEIAWTLKADSTANNANVVIVNYKKTTNGRLADQAVFRGKMLNSCVLLCEEKLTANGSAQKTHKLFWYVQGCLLYNGHSYTLKAVNP
;
A
#
# COMPACT_ATOMS: atom_id res chain seq x y z
N MET A 1 -27.73 -31.61 22.14
CA MET A 1 -26.96 -31.33 20.91
C MET A 1 -26.61 -29.86 20.92
N LEU A 2 -25.45 -29.48 21.49
CA LEU A 2 -25.00 -28.10 21.59
C LEU A 2 -24.25 -27.75 20.33
N LEU A 3 -24.80 -26.81 19.53
CA LEU A 3 -24.11 -26.17 18.43
C LEU A 3 -23.09 -25.17 19.01
N CYS A 4 -21.82 -25.54 19.01
CA CYS A 4 -20.74 -24.60 19.23
C CYS A 4 -20.65 -23.65 17.99
N CYS A 5 -21.25 -22.46 18.09
CA CYS A 5 -20.94 -21.35 17.21
C CYS A 5 -19.51 -20.91 17.51
N ASN A 6 -18.54 -21.42 16.74
CA ASN A 6 -17.22 -20.82 16.65
C ASN A 6 -17.36 -19.47 15.96
N SER A 7 -17.52 -18.40 16.74
CA SER A 7 -17.28 -17.04 16.26
C SER A 7 -15.78 -16.94 15.93
N MET A 8 -15.42 -17.09 14.65
CA MET A 8 -14.13 -16.64 14.18
C MET A 8 -14.08 -15.12 14.39
N LEU A 9 -13.56 -14.73 15.55
CA LEU A 9 -13.11 -13.37 15.78
C LEU A 9 -12.07 -13.08 14.70
N ALA A 10 -12.39 -12.18 13.77
CA ALA A 10 -11.46 -11.69 12.78
C ALA A 10 -10.21 -11.21 13.53
N GLN A 11 -9.12 -11.93 13.39
CA GLN A 11 -7.87 -11.64 14.11
C GLN A 11 -7.39 -10.27 13.62
N LYS A 12 -7.38 -9.28 14.50
CA LYS A 12 -6.94 -7.91 14.19
C LYS A 12 -5.50 -7.99 13.70
N ILE A 13 -5.30 -7.76 12.41
CA ILE A 13 -3.96 -7.74 11.80
C ILE A 13 -3.29 -6.44 12.23
N GLU A 14 -2.41 -6.52 13.20
CA GLU A 14 -1.56 -5.40 13.55
C GLU A 14 -0.50 -5.20 12.46
N SER A 15 -0.33 -3.97 12.02
CA SER A 15 0.57 -3.63 10.93
C SER A 15 1.38 -2.39 11.26
N VAL A 16 2.55 -2.29 10.65
CA VAL A 16 3.43 -1.12 10.68
C VAL A 16 3.80 -0.71 9.28
N PHE A 17 4.22 0.52 9.11
CA PHE A 17 4.84 1.01 7.88
C PHE A 17 6.15 1.73 8.18
N VAL A 18 7.09 1.67 7.26
CA VAL A 18 8.40 2.33 7.37
C VAL A 18 8.24 3.84 7.29
N THR A 19 8.83 4.56 8.25
CA THR A 19 8.81 6.04 8.32
C THR A 19 10.07 6.70 7.79
N GLU A 20 11.17 5.95 7.69
CA GLU A 20 12.46 6.44 7.21
C GLU A 20 12.76 5.96 5.79
N ASP A 21 13.66 6.64 5.11
CA ASP A 21 14.18 6.13 3.85
C ASP A 21 15.17 5.00 4.13
N ASN A 22 14.95 3.84 3.51
CA ASN A 22 15.85 2.67 3.61
C ASN A 22 15.97 2.06 5.01
N ALA A 23 14.85 1.81 5.71
CA ALA A 23 14.85 1.11 6.99
C ALA A 23 15.54 -0.26 6.88
N ALA A 24 16.37 -0.58 7.85
CA ALA A 24 17.13 -1.82 7.88
C ALA A 24 16.25 -3.00 8.31
N LEU A 25 16.15 -4.03 7.46
CA LEU A 25 15.52 -5.31 7.77
C LEU A 25 16.59 -6.34 8.09
N ARG A 26 16.54 -6.92 9.29
CA ARG A 26 17.61 -7.74 9.84
C ARG A 26 17.17 -9.16 10.15
N LEU A 27 18.15 -10.07 10.25
CA LEU A 27 17.91 -11.46 10.62
C LEU A 27 17.68 -11.64 12.13
N THR A 28 18.20 -10.74 12.96
CA THR A 28 18.06 -10.77 14.43
C THR A 28 17.68 -9.39 14.97
N PRO A 29 17.01 -9.28 16.14
CA PRO A 29 16.58 -8.02 16.73
C PRO A 29 17.76 -7.27 17.42
N SER A 30 18.75 -6.88 16.62
CA SER A 30 19.97 -6.21 17.10
C SER A 30 20.51 -5.26 16.03
N GLU A 31 21.06 -4.13 16.44
CA GLU A 31 21.73 -3.18 15.53
C GLU A 31 22.94 -3.80 14.82
N ASN A 32 23.58 -4.80 15.44
CA ASN A 32 24.68 -5.57 14.86
C ASN A 32 24.20 -6.84 14.14
N GLY A 33 22.87 -7.08 14.09
CA GLY A 33 22.29 -8.21 13.37
C GLY A 33 22.56 -8.13 11.88
N GLU A 34 22.68 -9.27 11.22
CA GLU A 34 22.89 -9.33 9.77
C GLU A 34 21.82 -8.54 9.03
N LEU A 35 22.25 -7.63 8.15
CA LEU A 35 21.37 -6.88 7.28
C LEU A 35 20.95 -7.75 6.10
N ILE A 36 19.67 -8.09 6.02
CA ILE A 36 19.11 -8.87 4.90
C ILE A 36 18.81 -7.96 3.72
N THR A 37 18.09 -6.85 3.98
CA THR A 37 17.70 -5.89 2.95
C THR A 37 17.32 -4.55 3.58
N ARG A 38 16.95 -3.59 2.74
CA ARG A 38 16.42 -2.30 3.18
C ARG A 38 15.03 -2.08 2.59
N ALA A 39 14.13 -1.59 3.41
CA ALA A 39 12.78 -1.25 2.99
C ALA A 39 12.65 0.24 2.75
N PRO A 40 12.13 0.68 1.60
CA PRO A 40 11.85 2.08 1.34
C PRO A 40 10.74 2.61 2.27
N ARG A 41 10.71 3.93 2.46
CA ARG A 41 9.63 4.60 3.20
C ARG A 41 8.26 4.14 2.71
N TYR A 42 7.32 4.02 3.64
CA TYR A 42 5.95 3.57 3.40
C TYR A 42 5.81 2.09 2.99
N THR A 43 6.86 1.29 3.15
CA THR A 43 6.72 -0.16 3.01
C THR A 43 5.94 -0.73 4.18
N PRO A 44 4.85 -1.45 3.93
CA PRO A 44 4.01 -2.02 4.97
C PRO A 44 4.44 -3.44 5.36
N PHE A 45 4.25 -3.77 6.64
CA PHE A 45 4.49 -5.10 7.19
C PHE A 45 3.40 -5.50 8.18
N ARG A 46 3.11 -6.80 8.27
CA ARG A 46 2.33 -7.37 9.37
C ARG A 46 3.23 -7.58 10.57
N ILE A 47 2.78 -7.21 11.76
CA ILE A 47 3.48 -7.56 12.99
C ILE A 47 3.16 -9.02 13.34
N LYS A 48 4.20 -9.81 13.54
CA LYS A 48 4.11 -11.19 14.04
C LYS A 48 4.44 -11.27 15.52
N GLU A 49 5.38 -10.44 15.95
CA GLU A 49 5.84 -10.42 17.34
C GLU A 49 6.34 -9.02 17.73
N LYS A 50 6.11 -8.64 18.99
CA LYS A 50 6.57 -7.38 19.57
C LYS A 50 7.67 -7.69 20.60
N LEU A 51 8.88 -7.23 20.32
CA LEU A 51 10.05 -7.36 21.18
C LEU A 51 10.43 -6.00 21.77
N ASP A 52 11.34 -6.00 22.73
CA ASP A 52 11.89 -4.74 23.23
C ASP A 52 12.72 -4.06 22.12
N GLY A 53 12.36 -2.80 21.79
CA GLY A 53 13.00 -2.02 20.71
C GLY A 53 12.75 -2.52 19.28
N TRP A 54 12.14 -3.71 19.05
CA TRP A 54 12.02 -4.35 17.74
C TRP A 54 10.63 -4.91 17.48
N TYR A 55 10.32 -5.08 16.18
CA TYR A 55 9.21 -5.92 15.71
C TYR A 55 9.77 -7.06 14.84
N LEU A 56 9.28 -8.28 15.05
CA LEU A 56 9.31 -9.30 14.01
C LEU A 56 8.16 -9.02 13.05
N VAL A 57 8.48 -8.74 11.81
CA VAL A 57 7.52 -8.37 10.78
C VAL A 57 7.52 -9.37 9.63
N GLU A 58 6.42 -9.43 8.91
CA GLU A 58 6.23 -10.31 7.76
C GLU A 58 5.72 -9.51 6.57
N GLU A 59 6.33 -9.70 5.40
CA GLU A 59 5.84 -9.11 4.15
C GLU A 59 4.45 -9.65 3.77
N PHE A 60 3.65 -8.81 3.15
CA PHE A 60 2.28 -9.17 2.76
C PHE A 60 2.21 -10.18 1.61
N TYR A 61 3.27 -10.33 0.81
CA TYR A 61 3.26 -11.15 -0.41
C TYR A 61 4.08 -12.42 -0.30
N THR A 62 5.29 -12.30 0.27
CA THR A 62 6.28 -13.37 0.24
C THR A 62 6.25 -14.22 1.49
N ASN A 63 5.59 -13.71 2.57
CA ASN A 63 5.67 -14.24 3.92
C ASN A 63 7.11 -14.28 4.49
N CYS A 64 8.05 -13.56 3.86
CA CYS A 64 9.38 -13.38 4.42
C CYS A 64 9.31 -12.59 5.72
N ARG A 65 10.15 -12.97 6.68
CA ARG A 65 10.17 -12.38 8.02
C ARG A 65 11.48 -11.70 8.29
N TYR A 66 11.40 -10.55 8.96
CA TYR A 66 12.54 -9.72 9.30
C TYR A 66 12.34 -9.06 10.66
N TYR A 67 13.42 -8.66 11.28
CA TYR A 67 13.37 -7.73 12.40
C TYR A 67 13.58 -6.30 11.91
N VAL A 68 12.73 -5.38 12.37
CA VAL A 68 12.83 -3.95 12.12
C VAL A 68 12.80 -3.20 13.45
N SER A 69 13.61 -2.16 13.58
CA SER A 69 13.61 -1.31 14.78
C SER A 69 12.30 -0.54 14.88
N LYS A 70 11.74 -0.45 16.09
CA LYS A 70 10.53 0.34 16.35
C LYS A 70 10.69 1.82 16.03
N SER A 71 11.92 2.35 16.09
CA SER A 71 12.22 3.73 15.72
C SER A 71 12.06 4.02 14.23
N GLN A 72 12.16 2.99 13.37
CA GLN A 72 12.10 3.12 11.91
C GLN A 72 10.71 2.91 11.31
N VAL A 73 9.73 2.60 12.16
CA VAL A 73 8.36 2.29 11.72
C VAL A 73 7.33 2.99 12.59
N ALA A 74 6.17 3.25 12.03
CA ALA A 74 4.99 3.68 12.78
C ALA A 74 3.91 2.59 12.74
N SER A 75 3.22 2.43 13.85
CA SER A 75 2.04 1.55 13.92
C SER A 75 0.91 2.15 13.10
N LEU A 76 0.26 1.34 12.31
CA LEU A 76 -1.02 1.68 11.73
C LEU A 76 -2.09 1.36 12.78
N ASP A 77 -2.33 2.31 13.65
CA ASP A 77 -3.44 2.19 14.61
C ASP A 77 -4.75 2.49 13.88
N VAL A 78 -5.27 1.48 13.20
CA VAL A 78 -6.61 1.54 12.61
C VAL A 78 -7.60 1.33 13.75
N ARG A 79 -7.76 2.36 14.57
CA ARG A 79 -8.86 2.43 15.53
C ARG A 79 -10.11 2.83 14.78
N GLY A 80 -10.98 1.88 14.59
CA GLY A 80 -12.35 2.10 14.17
C GLY A 80 -12.64 1.71 12.72
N ASP A 81 -13.84 1.22 12.55
CA ASP A 81 -14.44 0.71 11.31
C ASP A 81 -14.74 1.81 10.26
N SER A 82 -14.17 3.00 10.39
CA SER A 82 -14.65 4.18 9.69
C SER A 82 -13.70 4.86 8.71
N ILE A 83 -12.42 4.48 8.61
CA ILE A 83 -11.55 5.05 7.59
C ILE A 83 -11.58 4.13 6.37
N GLN A 84 -12.44 4.41 5.44
CA GLN A 84 -12.37 3.82 4.09
C GLN A 84 -11.44 4.68 3.24
N ILE A 85 -10.67 4.05 2.34
CA ILE A 85 -9.94 4.80 1.32
C ILE A 85 -10.98 5.52 0.47
N PRO A 86 -11.03 6.86 0.45
CA PRO A 86 -11.99 7.58 -0.35
C PRO A 86 -11.84 7.26 -1.83
N GLU A 87 -12.95 7.10 -2.53
CA GLU A 87 -12.93 7.07 -3.98
C GLU A 87 -12.44 8.40 -4.52
N GLY A 88 -11.72 8.36 -5.62
CA GLY A 88 -11.21 9.57 -6.25
C GLY A 88 -9.86 9.39 -6.91
N THR A 89 -9.27 10.50 -7.33
CA THR A 89 -7.98 10.53 -8.02
C THR A 89 -6.91 11.08 -7.10
N TYR A 90 -5.92 10.26 -6.82
CA TYR A 90 -4.73 10.58 -6.03
C TYR A 90 -3.58 10.91 -6.97
N THR A 91 -2.97 12.08 -6.80
CA THR A 91 -1.94 12.56 -7.72
C THR A 91 -0.63 12.87 -7.02
N LYS A 92 0.46 12.73 -7.78
CA LYS A 92 1.79 13.20 -7.42
C LYS A 92 2.45 13.85 -8.62
N ASN A 93 2.99 15.04 -8.42
CA ASN A 93 3.78 15.75 -9.43
C ASN A 93 5.26 15.61 -9.10
N LEU A 94 6.05 15.28 -10.12
CA LEU A 94 7.49 15.14 -10.05
C LEU A 94 8.14 15.98 -11.15
N VAL A 95 9.39 16.36 -10.93
CA VAL A 95 10.22 16.95 -11.96
C VAL A 95 11.48 16.11 -12.07
N GLU A 96 11.70 15.49 -13.22
CA GLU A 96 12.89 14.70 -13.50
C GLU A 96 13.80 15.43 -14.47
N GLY A 97 15.12 15.22 -14.33
CA GLY A 97 16.14 15.82 -15.19
C GLY A 97 16.77 17.10 -14.64
N VAL A 98 17.80 17.59 -15.33
CA VAL A 98 18.62 18.75 -14.92
C VAL A 98 18.61 19.82 -16.01
N GLY A 99 18.59 21.08 -15.61
CA GLY A 99 18.67 22.23 -16.51
C GLY A 99 17.53 22.30 -17.52
N ARG A 100 17.84 22.46 -18.80
CA ARG A 100 16.84 22.58 -19.89
C ARG A 100 16.13 21.26 -20.24
N ARG A 101 16.60 20.11 -19.73
CA ARG A 101 16.02 18.78 -19.96
C ARG A 101 15.09 18.34 -18.82
N ARG A 102 14.43 19.28 -18.15
CA ARG A 102 13.47 18.97 -17.09
C ARG A 102 12.16 18.49 -17.71
N ALA A 103 11.68 17.34 -17.26
CA ALA A 103 10.37 16.81 -17.59
C ALA A 103 9.43 16.95 -16.37
N LYS A 104 8.22 17.46 -16.60
CA LYS A 104 7.14 17.45 -15.62
C LYS A 104 6.41 16.12 -15.73
N ILE A 105 6.37 15.36 -14.63
CA ILE A 105 5.70 14.07 -14.58
C ILE A 105 4.54 14.19 -13.60
N GLU A 106 3.35 13.80 -14.03
CA GLU A 106 2.20 13.59 -13.16
C GLU A 106 1.87 12.11 -13.14
N ILE A 107 1.74 11.55 -11.93
CA ILE A 107 1.26 10.19 -11.69
C ILE A 107 -0.08 10.29 -11.00
N ALA A 108 -1.07 9.60 -11.53
CA ALA A 108 -2.42 9.56 -10.99
C ALA A 108 -2.89 8.12 -10.76
N TRP A 109 -3.53 7.88 -9.62
CA TRP A 109 -4.22 6.66 -9.25
C TRP A 109 -5.68 6.98 -8.97
N THR A 110 -6.59 6.51 -9.82
CA THR A 110 -8.03 6.73 -9.62
C THR A 110 -8.67 5.46 -9.08
N LEU A 111 -9.24 5.54 -7.89
CA LEU A 111 -9.90 4.45 -7.20
C LEU A 111 -11.41 4.58 -7.34
N LYS A 112 -12.08 3.49 -7.71
CA LYS A 112 -13.54 3.39 -7.78
C LYS A 112 -13.99 2.00 -7.32
N ALA A 113 -15.12 1.92 -6.64
CA ALA A 113 -15.75 0.62 -6.36
C ALA A 113 -16.02 -0.13 -7.67
N ASP A 114 -15.83 -1.44 -7.67
CA ASP A 114 -16.23 -2.29 -8.80
C ASP A 114 -17.72 -2.59 -8.69
N SER A 115 -18.54 -1.82 -9.40
CA SER A 115 -20.00 -2.00 -9.41
C SER A 115 -20.46 -3.33 -10.03
N THR A 116 -19.56 -4.05 -10.70
CA THR A 116 -19.86 -5.36 -11.30
C THR A 116 -19.56 -6.53 -10.37
N ALA A 117 -18.84 -6.27 -9.27
CA ALA A 117 -18.50 -7.28 -8.30
C ALA A 117 -19.64 -7.49 -7.28
N ASN A 118 -19.94 -8.75 -6.97
CA ASN A 118 -20.90 -9.09 -5.91
C ASN A 118 -20.39 -8.77 -4.49
N ASN A 119 -19.20 -8.19 -4.38
CA ASN A 119 -18.54 -7.87 -3.11
C ASN A 119 -18.15 -6.39 -3.06
N ALA A 120 -18.70 -5.67 -2.09
CA ALA A 120 -18.44 -4.24 -1.87
C ALA A 120 -16.96 -3.87 -1.61
N ASN A 121 -16.10 -4.86 -1.35
CA ASN A 121 -14.69 -4.64 -1.07
C ASN A 121 -13.80 -4.68 -2.32
N VAL A 122 -14.37 -4.86 -3.51
CA VAL A 122 -13.60 -4.88 -4.77
C VAL A 122 -13.50 -3.48 -5.35
N VAL A 123 -12.28 -3.10 -5.72
CA VAL A 123 -11.93 -1.76 -6.20
C VAL A 123 -11.23 -1.85 -7.55
N ILE A 124 -11.65 -1.03 -8.50
CA ILE A 124 -10.93 -0.79 -9.75
C ILE A 124 -9.97 0.39 -9.55
N VAL A 125 -8.71 0.19 -9.89
CA VAL A 125 -7.66 1.18 -9.78
C VAL A 125 -7.11 1.50 -11.16
N ASN A 126 -7.34 2.73 -11.61
CA ASN A 126 -6.81 3.22 -12.88
C ASN A 126 -5.51 3.99 -12.62
N TYR A 127 -4.44 3.53 -13.20
CA TYR A 127 -3.12 4.19 -13.20
C TYR A 127 -2.94 5.00 -14.48
N LYS A 128 -2.41 6.21 -14.34
CA LYS A 128 -2.03 7.07 -15.45
C LYS A 128 -0.74 7.81 -15.11
N LYS A 129 0.22 7.78 -16.02
CA LYS A 129 1.44 8.61 -15.99
C LYS A 129 1.46 9.52 -17.21
N THR A 130 1.66 10.81 -16.97
CA THR A 130 1.89 11.77 -18.05
C THR A 130 3.28 12.38 -17.92
N THR A 131 3.90 12.71 -19.06
CA THR A 131 5.17 13.42 -19.12
C THR A 131 4.98 14.65 -20.02
N ASN A 132 5.21 15.83 -19.45
CA ASN A 132 4.94 17.12 -20.12
C ASN A 132 3.51 17.19 -20.70
N GLY A 133 2.52 16.69 -19.94
CA GLY A 133 1.11 16.64 -20.32
C GLY A 133 0.72 15.56 -21.33
N ARG A 134 1.67 14.79 -21.87
CA ARG A 134 1.38 13.67 -22.78
C ARG A 134 1.30 12.36 -22.03
N LEU A 135 0.36 11.50 -22.41
CA LEU A 135 0.25 10.15 -21.84
C LEU A 135 1.51 9.35 -22.13
N ALA A 136 2.18 8.90 -21.07
CA ALA A 136 3.40 8.09 -21.15
C ALA A 136 3.13 6.63 -20.79
N ASP A 137 2.20 6.36 -19.83
CA ASP A 137 1.85 5.01 -19.40
C ASP A 137 0.45 5.00 -18.78
N GLN A 138 -0.24 3.87 -18.90
CA GLN A 138 -1.53 3.64 -18.24
C GLN A 138 -1.76 2.15 -17.97
N ALA A 139 -2.51 1.86 -16.92
CA ALA A 139 -2.91 0.51 -16.60
C ALA A 139 -4.17 0.51 -15.76
N VAL A 140 -4.91 -0.59 -15.78
CA VAL A 140 -6.07 -0.83 -14.93
C VAL A 140 -5.79 -2.03 -14.06
N PHE A 141 -6.10 -1.92 -12.78
CA PHE A 141 -5.94 -3.00 -11.82
C PHE A 141 -7.26 -3.28 -11.13
N ARG A 142 -7.46 -4.53 -10.75
CA ARG A 142 -8.51 -4.94 -9.85
C ARG A 142 -7.89 -5.35 -8.53
N GLY A 143 -8.43 -4.83 -7.45
CA GLY A 143 -7.96 -5.11 -6.10
C GLY A 143 -9.11 -5.31 -5.13
N LYS A 144 -8.76 -5.67 -3.91
CA LYS A 144 -9.69 -5.78 -2.79
C LYS A 144 -9.19 -5.01 -1.58
N MET A 145 -10.11 -4.44 -0.83
CA MET A 145 -9.81 -3.89 0.47
C MET A 145 -9.49 -5.02 1.44
N LEU A 146 -8.30 -5.01 2.03
CA LEU A 146 -7.92 -5.95 3.10
C LEU A 146 -8.45 -5.49 4.45
N ASN A 147 -8.52 -4.17 4.63
CA ASN A 147 -9.16 -3.49 5.75
C ASN A 147 -9.51 -2.06 5.30
N SER A 148 -10.00 -1.22 6.19
CA SER A 148 -10.45 0.14 5.89
C SER A 148 -9.39 1.08 5.29
N CYS A 149 -8.11 0.75 5.37
CA CYS A 149 -7.01 1.61 4.89
C CYS A 149 -5.98 0.89 4.02
N VAL A 150 -6.17 -0.39 3.72
CA VAL A 150 -5.24 -1.19 2.91
C VAL A 150 -5.95 -1.79 1.72
N LEU A 151 -5.48 -1.45 0.52
CA LEU A 151 -5.95 -1.97 -0.76
C LEU A 151 -4.85 -2.83 -1.39
N LEU A 152 -5.16 -4.08 -1.70
CA LEU A 152 -4.29 -5.00 -2.44
C LEU A 152 -4.84 -5.20 -3.85
N CYS A 153 -4.09 -4.79 -4.87
CA CYS A 153 -4.38 -5.12 -6.26
C CYS A 153 -3.67 -6.42 -6.65
N GLU A 154 -4.43 -7.43 -7.02
CA GLU A 154 -3.93 -8.76 -7.39
C GLU A 154 -3.95 -9.02 -8.89
N GLU A 155 -4.68 -8.22 -9.65
CA GLU A 155 -4.85 -8.37 -11.09
C GLU A 155 -4.55 -7.07 -11.84
N LYS A 156 -3.79 -7.15 -12.93
CA LYS A 156 -3.69 -6.12 -13.96
C LYS A 156 -4.60 -6.52 -15.11
N LEU A 157 -5.58 -5.70 -15.43
CA LEU A 157 -6.52 -5.94 -16.51
C LEU A 157 -5.89 -5.51 -17.84
N THR A 158 -5.99 -6.35 -18.84
CA THR A 158 -5.49 -6.07 -20.20
C THR A 158 -6.63 -5.60 -21.11
N ALA A 159 -6.29 -4.95 -22.21
CA ALA A 159 -7.27 -4.39 -23.14
C ALA A 159 -8.19 -5.47 -23.78
N ASN A 160 -7.76 -6.71 -23.84
CA ASN A 160 -8.56 -7.83 -24.34
C ASN A 160 -9.40 -8.53 -23.24
N GLY A 161 -9.48 -7.94 -22.04
CA GLY A 161 -10.28 -8.46 -20.93
C GLY A 161 -9.61 -9.59 -20.13
N SER A 162 -8.40 -10.04 -20.50
CA SER A 162 -7.65 -10.99 -19.67
C SER A 162 -7.03 -10.29 -18.46
N ALA A 163 -6.79 -11.05 -17.39
CA ALA A 163 -6.14 -10.56 -16.19
C ALA A 163 -4.72 -11.18 -16.06
N GLN A 164 -3.75 -10.33 -15.75
CA GLN A 164 -2.40 -10.76 -15.40
C GLN A 164 -2.21 -10.64 -13.89
N LYS A 165 -1.65 -11.65 -13.27
CA LYS A 165 -1.34 -11.64 -11.83
C LYS A 165 -0.35 -10.51 -11.53
N THR A 166 -0.67 -9.71 -10.53
CA THR A 166 0.19 -8.63 -10.03
C THR A 166 0.05 -8.51 -8.53
N HIS A 167 0.93 -7.73 -7.90
CA HIS A 167 0.79 -7.39 -6.50
C HIS A 167 1.17 -5.93 -6.30
N LYS A 168 0.17 -5.09 -5.99
CA LYS A 168 0.37 -3.70 -5.60
C LYS A 168 -0.40 -3.43 -4.33
N LEU A 169 0.29 -2.99 -3.30
CA LEU A 169 -0.29 -2.68 -2.01
C LEU A 169 -0.30 -1.18 -1.82
N PHE A 170 -1.47 -0.65 -1.59
CA PHE A 170 -1.69 0.76 -1.28
C PHE A 170 -2.13 0.91 0.16
N TRP A 171 -1.69 2.01 0.78
CA TRP A 171 -2.06 2.41 2.13
C TRP A 171 -2.66 3.79 2.13
N TYR A 172 -3.69 3.97 2.94
CA TYR A 172 -4.26 5.29 3.16
C TYR A 172 -3.97 5.76 4.58
N VAL A 173 -3.21 6.84 4.68
CA VAL A 173 -2.79 7.41 5.96
C VAL A 173 -2.86 8.93 5.87
N GLN A 174 -3.55 9.56 6.83
CA GLN A 174 -3.61 11.02 6.97
C GLN A 174 -3.98 11.76 5.67
N GLY A 175 -4.94 11.25 4.92
CA GLY A 175 -5.40 11.90 3.69
C GLY A 175 -4.57 11.56 2.43
N CYS A 176 -3.53 10.74 2.54
CA CYS A 176 -2.66 10.37 1.44
C CYS A 176 -2.75 8.88 1.12
N LEU A 177 -2.73 8.55 -0.17
CA LEU A 177 -2.52 7.20 -0.66
C LEU A 177 -1.01 6.96 -0.78
N LEU A 178 -0.51 5.92 -0.14
CA LEU A 178 0.90 5.57 -0.12
C LEU A 178 1.14 4.33 -0.99
N TYR A 179 2.13 4.39 -1.86
CA TYR A 179 2.54 3.28 -2.71
C TYR A 179 4.00 3.40 -3.11
N ASN A 180 4.77 2.33 -2.95
CA ASN A 180 6.16 2.18 -3.40
C ASN A 180 7.06 3.39 -3.06
N GLY A 181 7.10 3.78 -1.78
CA GLY A 181 7.93 4.89 -1.27
C GLY A 181 7.40 6.29 -1.63
N HIS A 182 6.21 6.39 -2.22
CA HIS A 182 5.62 7.66 -2.61
C HIS A 182 4.27 7.91 -1.93
N SER A 183 4.00 9.18 -1.64
CA SER A 183 2.68 9.65 -1.21
C SER A 183 1.97 10.37 -2.36
N TYR A 184 0.67 10.14 -2.49
CA TYR A 184 -0.22 10.73 -3.48
C TYR A 184 -1.37 11.40 -2.75
N THR A 185 -1.63 12.65 -3.08
CA THR A 185 -2.69 13.45 -2.44
C THR A 185 -3.98 13.33 -3.23
N LEU A 186 -5.11 13.21 -2.54
CA LEU A 186 -6.42 13.24 -3.17
C LEU A 186 -6.62 14.58 -3.86
N LYS A 187 -6.87 14.54 -5.17
CA LYS A 187 -7.21 15.72 -5.94
C LYS A 187 -8.62 16.15 -5.57
N ALA A 188 -8.78 17.37 -5.07
CA ALA A 188 -10.11 17.90 -4.80
C ALA A 188 -10.95 17.79 -6.09
N VAL A 189 -12.13 17.19 -5.98
CA VAL A 189 -13.14 17.28 -7.03
C VAL A 189 -13.65 18.71 -6.96
N ASN A 190 -13.22 19.56 -7.89
CA ASN A 190 -13.88 20.85 -8.03
C ASN A 190 -15.35 20.57 -8.38
N PRO A 191 -16.30 21.11 -7.63
CA PRO A 191 -17.71 20.93 -7.88
C PRO A 191 -18.12 21.50 -9.26
#